data_311a5ca09093741955151c79d58e5368
#
_entry.id   311a5ca09093741955151c79d58e5368
#
_cell.length_a   1.000
_cell.length_b   1.000
_cell.length_c   1.000
_cell.angle_alpha   90.00
_cell.angle_beta   90.00
_cell.angle_gamma   90.00
#
_symmetry.space_group_name_H-M   'P 1'
#
loop_
_entity.id
_entity.type
_entity.pdbx_description
1 polymer ?
#
loop_
_entity_poly.entity_id
_entity_poly.type
_entity_poly.pdbx_seq_one_letter_code
_entity_poly.pdbx_strand_id
1 'polypeptide(L)'
;MTTYLLKRLIIAAVTLVLASMVVFAVMEILPGDPARLMLGFNASTDQVELLRNQMGLNAPLVLRYLHWAGGLLSLDFGRSYTYSVPVIDLVRERVVVSLPLALIALALSTAIAIPVGLFSASRQGRAGDTLAMGAAQLGVAVPNFWFALMLIYLFAVWLRLVPAGGFPGWSAGIWPAVKSLLLPAVALAMPQAAILARVARSALIEVLNEDYIRTARAKGLPYRAVLWRHALRNAMIPVLTILGLQFAFLLAGTIIIENVFYLPGLGRLVFQAITQRDLIVVESVVMLLVAAVIAVNLLVDFSYAVVDPRLRGRQ
;
A
#
# COMPACT_ATOMS: atom_id res chain seq x y z
N MET A 1 -8.33 25.57 10.85
CA MET A 1 -7.42 24.42 10.76
C MET A 1 -7.86 23.27 11.68
N THR A 2 -8.13 23.54 12.96
CA THR A 2 -8.64 22.54 13.94
C THR A 2 -9.91 21.83 13.46
N THR A 3 -10.90 22.58 12.96
CA THR A 3 -12.16 22.02 12.45
C THR A 3 -11.94 21.08 11.25
N TYR A 4 -11.03 21.43 10.35
CA TYR A 4 -10.67 20.58 9.22
C TYR A 4 -10.04 19.27 9.68
N LEU A 5 -9.06 19.33 10.58
CA LEU A 5 -8.36 18.17 11.12
C LEU A 5 -9.32 17.27 11.91
N LEU A 6 -10.18 17.86 12.75
CA LEU A 6 -11.21 17.13 13.50
C LEU A 6 -12.17 16.39 12.57
N LYS A 7 -12.66 17.07 11.50
CA LYS A 7 -13.51 16.42 10.49
C LYS A 7 -12.82 15.24 9.82
N ARG A 8 -11.52 15.34 9.48
CA ARG A 8 -10.74 14.26 8.88
C ARG A 8 -10.55 13.09 9.83
N LEU A 9 -10.28 13.35 11.11
CA LEU A 9 -10.18 12.31 12.14
C LEU A 9 -11.52 11.58 12.34
N ILE A 10 -12.63 12.31 12.38
CA ILE A 10 -13.97 11.69 12.47
C ILE A 10 -14.24 10.81 11.24
N ILE A 11 -13.97 11.29 10.04
CA ILE A 11 -14.13 10.51 8.82
C ILE A 11 -13.27 9.24 8.87
N ALA A 12 -12.01 9.36 9.28
CA ALA A 12 -11.12 8.21 9.42
C ALA A 12 -11.64 7.18 10.45
N ALA A 13 -12.11 7.63 11.60
CA ALA A 13 -12.69 6.76 12.62
C ALA A 13 -13.95 6.04 12.10
N VAL A 14 -14.87 6.78 11.45
CA VAL A 14 -16.06 6.19 10.84
C VAL A 14 -15.68 5.17 9.77
N THR A 15 -14.70 5.48 8.92
CA THR A 15 -14.21 4.56 7.87
C THR A 15 -13.61 3.30 8.49
N LEU A 16 -12.83 3.41 9.57
CA LEU A 16 -12.30 2.24 10.30
C LEU A 16 -13.41 1.35 10.84
N VAL A 17 -14.44 1.95 11.47
CA VAL A 17 -15.59 1.21 12.00
C VAL A 17 -16.35 0.51 10.86
N LEU A 18 -16.64 1.20 9.78
CA LEU A 18 -17.32 0.60 8.63
C LEU A 18 -16.49 -0.52 8.00
N ALA A 19 -15.19 -0.32 7.84
CA ALA A 19 -14.29 -1.34 7.33
C ALA A 19 -14.23 -2.56 8.25
N SER A 20 -14.19 -2.37 9.58
CA SER A 20 -14.20 -3.49 10.53
C SER A 20 -15.50 -4.30 10.45
N MET A 21 -16.66 -3.62 10.29
CA MET A 21 -17.94 -4.32 10.07
C MET A 21 -17.93 -5.16 8.79
N VAL A 22 -17.38 -4.59 7.70
CA VAL A 22 -17.29 -5.32 6.42
C VAL A 22 -16.34 -6.51 6.52
N VAL A 23 -15.16 -6.32 7.09
CA VAL A 23 -14.18 -7.42 7.25
C VAL A 23 -14.77 -8.55 8.09
N PHE A 24 -15.35 -8.23 9.25
CA PHE A 24 -16.00 -9.21 10.12
C PHE A 24 -17.15 -9.93 9.38
N ALA A 25 -18.04 -9.19 8.71
CA ALA A 25 -19.16 -9.78 7.99
C ALA A 25 -18.71 -10.71 6.86
N VAL A 26 -17.68 -10.33 6.10
CA VAL A 26 -17.12 -11.17 5.03
C VAL A 26 -16.58 -12.48 5.59
N MET A 27 -15.84 -12.43 6.70
CA MET A 27 -15.28 -13.62 7.33
C MET A 27 -16.34 -14.53 7.92
N GLU A 28 -17.45 -13.98 8.42
CA GLU A 28 -18.58 -14.74 8.94
C GLU A 28 -19.37 -15.48 7.85
N ILE A 29 -19.41 -14.91 6.63
CA ILE A 29 -20.11 -15.51 5.47
C ILE A 29 -19.26 -16.61 4.81
N LEU A 30 -17.95 -16.61 5.02
CA LEU A 30 -17.06 -17.61 4.41
C LEU A 30 -17.44 -19.02 4.87
N PRO A 31 -17.65 -19.95 3.92
CA PRO A 31 -18.04 -21.33 4.27
C PRO A 31 -16.91 -22.06 4.98
N GLY A 32 -17.22 -22.64 6.12
CA GLY A 32 -16.32 -23.47 6.91
C GLY A 32 -16.45 -23.20 8.41
N ASP A 33 -16.39 -24.25 9.20
CA ASP A 33 -16.38 -24.15 10.65
C ASP A 33 -14.92 -24.13 11.13
N PRO A 34 -14.42 -23.02 11.71
CA PRO A 34 -13.04 -22.94 12.19
C PRO A 34 -12.67 -24.07 13.15
N ALA A 35 -13.57 -24.45 14.05
CA ALA A 35 -13.34 -25.52 15.01
C ALA A 35 -13.15 -26.87 14.33
N ARG A 36 -13.97 -27.15 13.31
CA ARG A 36 -13.86 -28.42 12.53
C ARG A 36 -12.58 -28.42 11.68
N LEU A 37 -12.16 -27.27 11.18
CA LEU A 37 -10.92 -27.16 10.40
C LEU A 37 -9.67 -27.38 11.25
N MET A 38 -9.68 -26.89 12.49
CA MET A 38 -8.58 -27.11 13.45
C MET A 38 -8.46 -28.57 13.87
N LEU A 39 -9.58 -29.23 14.17
CA LEU A 39 -9.60 -30.60 14.64
C LEU A 39 -9.48 -31.65 13.52
N GLY A 40 -9.68 -31.20 12.26
CA GLY A 40 -9.70 -32.09 11.09
C GLY A 40 -11.04 -32.79 10.89
N PHE A 41 -11.21 -33.38 9.70
CA PHE A 41 -12.49 -33.98 9.27
C PHE A 41 -12.89 -35.22 10.07
N ASN A 42 -11.96 -35.83 10.79
CA ASN A 42 -12.21 -37.04 11.58
C ASN A 42 -12.60 -36.76 13.04
N ALA A 43 -12.70 -35.51 13.45
CA ALA A 43 -13.07 -35.12 14.79
C ALA A 43 -14.55 -35.49 15.09
N SER A 44 -14.82 -35.94 16.30
CA SER A 44 -16.18 -36.18 16.74
C SER A 44 -16.99 -34.88 16.88
N THR A 45 -18.31 -34.98 16.75
CA THR A 45 -19.20 -33.82 16.88
C THR A 45 -19.05 -33.14 18.24
N ASP A 46 -18.85 -33.91 19.29
CA ASP A 46 -18.68 -33.42 20.66
C ASP A 46 -17.38 -32.62 20.83
N GLN A 47 -16.29 -33.08 20.22
CA GLN A 47 -15.02 -32.37 20.22
C GLN A 47 -15.10 -31.02 19.47
N VAL A 48 -15.80 -31.04 18.33
CA VAL A 48 -16.02 -29.81 17.54
C VAL A 48 -16.87 -28.82 18.34
N GLU A 49 -17.94 -29.27 18.99
CA GLU A 49 -18.83 -28.42 19.77
C GLU A 49 -18.12 -27.84 21.02
N LEU A 50 -17.31 -28.66 21.69
CA LEU A 50 -16.48 -28.19 22.81
C LEU A 50 -15.53 -27.05 22.36
N LEU A 51 -14.85 -27.25 21.25
CA LEU A 51 -13.92 -26.25 20.72
C LEU A 51 -14.67 -25.00 20.25
N ARG A 52 -15.83 -25.12 19.60
CA ARG A 52 -16.70 -23.98 19.24
C ARG A 52 -17.05 -23.13 20.45
N ASN A 53 -17.43 -23.77 21.55
CA ASN A 53 -17.73 -23.11 22.80
C ASN A 53 -16.50 -22.38 23.39
N GLN A 54 -15.33 -23.02 23.37
CA GLN A 54 -14.07 -22.43 23.83
C GLN A 54 -13.66 -21.22 22.98
N MET A 55 -13.90 -21.28 21.67
CA MET A 55 -13.63 -20.18 20.73
C MET A 55 -14.70 -19.08 20.76
N GLY A 56 -15.79 -19.27 21.52
CA GLY A 56 -16.90 -18.29 21.59
C GLY A 56 -17.72 -18.20 20.30
N LEU A 57 -17.62 -19.17 19.38
CA LEU A 57 -18.30 -19.14 18.08
C LEU A 57 -19.83 -19.28 18.20
N ASN A 58 -20.33 -19.78 19.33
CA ASN A 58 -21.75 -19.92 19.61
C ASN A 58 -22.40 -18.65 20.20
N ALA A 59 -21.60 -17.60 20.47
CA ALA A 59 -22.13 -16.33 20.93
C ALA A 59 -22.86 -15.57 19.80
N PRO A 60 -23.84 -14.69 20.12
CA PRO A 60 -24.51 -13.84 19.15
C PRO A 60 -23.51 -13.02 18.33
N LEU A 61 -23.76 -12.87 17.00
CA LEU A 61 -22.88 -12.17 16.07
C LEU A 61 -22.44 -10.78 16.55
N VAL A 62 -23.37 -10.00 17.09
CA VAL A 62 -23.08 -8.65 17.60
C VAL A 62 -22.07 -8.71 18.75
N LEU A 63 -22.20 -9.67 19.64
CA LEU A 63 -21.29 -9.83 20.78
C LEU A 63 -19.88 -10.25 20.32
N ARG A 64 -19.81 -11.14 19.34
CA ARG A 64 -18.56 -11.59 18.71
C ARG A 64 -17.85 -10.41 18.02
N TYR A 65 -18.60 -9.60 17.25
CA TYR A 65 -18.07 -8.39 16.63
C TYR A 65 -17.53 -7.41 17.68
N LEU A 66 -18.30 -7.11 18.73
CA LEU A 66 -17.86 -6.16 19.77
C LEU A 66 -16.62 -6.67 20.52
N HIS A 67 -16.53 -7.96 20.77
CA HIS A 67 -15.36 -8.57 21.41
C HIS A 67 -14.12 -8.47 20.54
N TRP A 68 -14.26 -8.83 19.26
CA TRP A 68 -13.19 -8.73 18.28
C TRP A 68 -12.75 -7.26 18.03
N ALA A 69 -13.70 -6.35 17.82
CA ALA A 69 -13.39 -4.93 17.60
C ALA A 69 -12.77 -4.28 18.85
N GLY A 70 -13.19 -4.68 20.04
CA GLY A 70 -12.57 -4.29 21.31
C GLY A 70 -11.13 -4.78 21.44
N GLY A 71 -10.87 -6.02 21.01
CA GLY A 71 -9.52 -6.59 20.93
C GLY A 71 -8.61 -5.78 20.01
N LEU A 72 -9.08 -5.37 18.83
CA LEU A 72 -8.30 -4.52 17.92
C LEU A 72 -7.85 -3.21 18.56
N LEU A 73 -8.71 -2.58 19.40
CA LEU A 73 -8.39 -1.34 20.10
C LEU A 73 -7.33 -1.54 21.19
N SER A 74 -7.27 -2.72 21.79
CA SER A 74 -6.27 -3.09 22.81
C SER A 74 -5.03 -3.76 22.22
N LEU A 75 -4.91 -3.82 20.88
CA LEU A 75 -3.84 -4.52 20.15
C LEU A 75 -3.82 -6.04 20.45
N ASP A 76 -4.92 -6.58 20.91
CA ASP A 76 -5.15 -8.02 21.01
C ASP A 76 -5.83 -8.53 19.74
N PHE A 77 -5.03 -9.04 18.83
CA PHE A 77 -5.48 -9.60 17.56
C PHE A 77 -5.89 -11.08 17.66
N GLY A 78 -5.98 -11.62 18.87
CA GLY A 78 -6.26 -13.03 19.10
C GLY A 78 -5.06 -13.95 18.80
N ARG A 79 -5.35 -15.25 18.74
CA ARG A 79 -4.35 -16.30 18.49
C ARG A 79 -4.62 -16.99 17.17
N SER A 80 -3.57 -17.18 16.38
CA SER A 80 -3.61 -17.95 15.13
C SER A 80 -4.09 -19.37 15.41
N TYR A 81 -5.04 -19.83 14.62
CA TYR A 81 -5.51 -21.22 14.68
C TYR A 81 -4.46 -22.21 14.17
N THR A 82 -3.71 -21.82 13.15
CA THR A 82 -2.69 -22.65 12.51
C THR A 82 -1.42 -22.75 13.34
N TYR A 83 -0.92 -21.61 13.83
CA TYR A 83 0.38 -21.54 14.50
C TYR A 83 0.28 -21.56 16.02
N SER A 84 -0.93 -21.42 16.60
CA SER A 84 -1.17 -21.39 18.06
C SER A 84 -0.37 -20.32 18.82
N VAL A 85 0.04 -19.24 18.12
CA VAL A 85 0.75 -18.08 18.67
C VAL A 85 -0.10 -16.81 18.57
N PRO A 86 0.15 -15.77 19.37
CA PRO A 86 -0.51 -14.49 19.22
C PRO A 86 -0.30 -13.91 17.81
N VAL A 87 -1.37 -13.42 17.17
CA VAL A 87 -1.28 -12.86 15.81
C VAL A 87 -0.36 -11.65 15.76
N ILE A 88 -0.29 -10.87 16.85
CA ILE A 88 0.61 -9.69 16.92
C ILE A 88 2.09 -10.06 16.72
N ASP A 89 2.51 -11.24 17.18
CA ASP A 89 3.89 -11.70 17.01
C ASP A 89 4.16 -12.02 15.53
N LEU A 90 3.21 -12.70 14.86
CA LEU A 90 3.29 -12.95 13.42
C LEU A 90 3.36 -11.64 12.62
N VAL A 91 2.56 -10.65 13.02
CA VAL A 91 2.54 -9.32 12.38
C VAL A 91 3.87 -8.60 12.57
N ARG A 92 4.40 -8.57 13.80
CA ARG A 92 5.68 -7.89 14.10
C ARG A 92 6.83 -8.40 13.26
N GLU A 93 6.92 -9.71 13.07
CA GLU A 93 7.96 -10.33 12.24
C GLU A 93 7.83 -9.99 10.75
N ARG A 94 6.62 -9.70 10.28
CA ARG A 94 6.30 -9.52 8.86
C ARG A 94 6.25 -8.07 8.43
N VAL A 95 5.78 -7.17 9.31
CA VAL A 95 5.67 -5.73 9.00
C VAL A 95 7.04 -5.10 8.69
N VAL A 96 8.10 -5.60 9.33
CA VAL A 96 9.48 -5.14 9.09
C VAL A 96 10.03 -5.48 7.70
N VAL A 97 9.29 -6.25 6.91
CA VAL A 97 9.59 -6.54 5.51
C VAL A 97 8.64 -5.78 4.59
N SER A 98 7.32 -5.90 4.82
CA SER A 98 6.31 -5.30 3.94
C SER A 98 6.33 -3.77 3.95
N LEU A 99 6.49 -3.16 5.12
CA LEU A 99 6.49 -1.69 5.21
C LEU A 99 7.70 -1.06 4.51
N PRO A 100 8.96 -1.48 4.75
CA PRO A 100 10.10 -1.00 3.97
C PRO A 100 9.96 -1.27 2.47
N LEU A 101 9.46 -2.44 2.07
CA LEU A 101 9.22 -2.76 0.66
C LEU A 101 8.25 -1.76 0.01
N ALA A 102 7.11 -1.49 0.65
CA ALA A 102 6.13 -0.53 0.16
C ALA A 102 6.70 0.91 0.10
N LEU A 103 7.45 1.32 1.12
CA LEU A 103 8.08 2.64 1.17
C LEU A 103 9.17 2.81 0.10
N ILE A 104 10.01 1.80 -0.11
CA ILE A 104 11.03 1.81 -1.18
C ILE A 104 10.34 1.88 -2.54
N ALA A 105 9.28 1.09 -2.76
CA ALA A 105 8.52 1.11 -4.01
C ALA A 105 7.85 2.47 -4.25
N LEU A 106 7.27 3.09 -3.21
CA LEU A 106 6.68 4.43 -3.28
C LEU A 106 7.73 5.49 -3.61
N ALA A 107 8.90 5.43 -2.95
CA ALA A 107 10.00 6.35 -3.21
C ALA A 107 10.54 6.20 -4.65
N LEU A 108 10.74 4.96 -5.12
CA LEU A 108 11.18 4.66 -6.49
C LEU A 108 10.15 5.13 -7.52
N SER A 109 8.88 4.82 -7.32
CA SER A 109 7.81 5.26 -8.24
C SER A 109 7.77 6.78 -8.36
N THR A 110 7.90 7.49 -7.24
CA THR A 110 7.92 8.96 -7.19
C THR A 110 9.18 9.52 -7.85
N ALA A 111 10.34 8.95 -7.55
CA ALA A 111 11.62 9.37 -8.11
C ALA A 111 11.69 9.20 -9.64
N ILE A 112 10.99 8.22 -10.19
CA ILE A 112 10.87 8.00 -11.65
C ILE A 112 9.78 8.90 -12.23
N ALA A 113 8.62 8.97 -11.60
CA ALA A 113 7.43 9.63 -12.14
C ALA A 113 7.58 11.13 -12.28
N ILE A 114 8.17 11.80 -11.28
CA ILE A 114 8.29 13.26 -11.30
C ILE A 114 9.20 13.74 -12.46
N PRO A 115 10.43 13.21 -12.64
CA PRO A 115 11.26 13.60 -13.79
C PRO A 115 10.63 13.25 -15.14
N VAL A 116 9.99 12.07 -15.27
CA VAL A 116 9.32 11.64 -16.50
C VAL A 116 8.14 12.57 -16.82
N GLY A 117 7.29 12.88 -15.83
CA GLY A 117 6.16 13.80 -15.99
C GLY A 117 6.61 15.21 -16.37
N LEU A 118 7.66 15.72 -15.71
CA LEU A 118 8.26 17.03 -15.97
C LEU A 118 8.86 17.09 -17.40
N PHE A 119 9.62 16.07 -17.79
CA PHE A 119 10.18 15.94 -19.13
C PHE A 119 9.09 15.93 -20.19
N SER A 120 8.05 15.12 -20.00
CA SER A 120 6.93 14.99 -20.90
C SER A 120 6.13 16.28 -21.02
N ALA A 121 5.77 16.93 -19.91
CA ALA A 121 5.08 18.22 -19.90
C ALA A 121 5.88 19.34 -20.60
N SER A 122 7.21 19.38 -20.38
CA SER A 122 8.07 20.36 -21.01
C SER A 122 8.19 20.19 -22.54
N ARG A 123 7.84 19.03 -23.07
CA ARG A 123 7.88 18.68 -24.49
C ARG A 123 6.51 18.31 -25.03
N GLN A 124 5.45 18.87 -24.47
CA GLN A 124 4.07 18.59 -24.84
C GLN A 124 3.86 18.59 -26.36
N GLY A 125 3.24 17.52 -26.87
CA GLY A 125 2.94 17.33 -28.29
C GLY A 125 4.15 16.97 -29.19
N ARG A 126 5.36 16.80 -28.63
CA ARG A 126 6.55 16.39 -29.38
C ARG A 126 6.80 14.88 -29.22
N ALA A 127 7.64 14.31 -30.08
CA ALA A 127 7.99 12.88 -30.05
C ALA A 127 8.45 12.40 -28.66
N GLY A 128 9.24 13.20 -27.93
CA GLY A 128 9.67 12.87 -26.57
C GLY A 128 8.52 12.70 -25.57
N ASP A 129 7.49 13.50 -25.68
CA ASP A 129 6.26 13.38 -24.89
C ASP A 129 5.51 12.08 -25.22
N THR A 130 5.31 11.84 -26.53
CA THR A 130 4.61 10.62 -27.00
C THR A 130 5.35 9.35 -26.60
N LEU A 131 6.68 9.33 -26.73
CA LEU A 131 7.50 8.19 -26.33
C LEU A 131 7.45 7.95 -24.81
N ALA A 132 7.58 8.99 -24.00
CA ALA A 132 7.53 8.86 -22.54
C ALA A 132 6.15 8.36 -22.08
N MET A 133 5.08 8.88 -22.62
CA MET A 133 3.72 8.45 -22.27
C MET A 133 3.38 7.07 -22.85
N GLY A 134 3.90 6.72 -24.03
CA GLY A 134 3.80 5.38 -24.59
C GLY A 134 4.51 4.32 -23.73
N ALA A 135 5.74 4.63 -23.27
CA ALA A 135 6.46 3.76 -22.34
C ALA A 135 5.72 3.63 -20.99
N ALA A 136 5.15 4.71 -20.47
CA ALA A 136 4.30 4.68 -19.27
C ALA A 136 3.08 3.77 -19.49
N GLN A 137 2.42 3.87 -20.65
CA GLN A 137 1.26 3.02 -20.96
C GLN A 137 1.64 1.52 -21.01
N LEU A 138 2.78 1.18 -21.56
CA LEU A 138 3.30 -0.20 -21.53
C LEU A 138 3.56 -0.67 -20.09
N GLY A 139 4.11 0.21 -19.23
CA GLY A 139 4.36 -0.12 -17.83
C GLY A 139 3.08 -0.43 -17.02
N VAL A 140 1.95 0.13 -17.41
CA VAL A 140 0.64 -0.20 -16.79
C VAL A 140 0.02 -1.46 -17.36
N ALA A 141 0.25 -1.73 -18.67
CA ALA A 141 -0.35 -2.87 -19.36
C ALA A 141 0.24 -4.22 -18.94
N VAL A 142 1.49 -4.22 -18.46
CA VAL A 142 2.20 -5.43 -18.06
C VAL A 142 1.75 -5.86 -16.64
N PRO A 143 1.31 -7.12 -16.45
CA PRO A 143 0.97 -7.62 -15.11
C PRO A 143 2.18 -7.61 -14.17
N ASN A 144 2.01 -7.11 -12.94
CA ASN A 144 3.10 -6.97 -11.96
C ASN A 144 3.86 -8.28 -11.71
N PHE A 145 3.14 -9.39 -11.56
CA PHE A 145 3.76 -10.69 -11.30
C PHE A 145 4.61 -11.17 -12.50
N TRP A 146 4.13 -10.95 -13.72
CA TRP A 146 4.88 -11.32 -14.92
C TRP A 146 6.15 -10.48 -15.04
N PHE A 147 6.05 -9.18 -14.80
CA PHE A 147 7.21 -8.28 -14.79
C PHE A 147 8.22 -8.69 -13.70
N ALA A 148 7.73 -9.06 -12.50
CA ALA A 148 8.56 -9.58 -11.43
C ALA A 148 9.34 -10.84 -11.83
N LEU A 149 8.69 -11.79 -12.52
CA LEU A 149 9.33 -13.00 -13.05
C LEU A 149 10.39 -12.67 -14.10
N MET A 150 10.13 -11.69 -14.99
CA MET A 150 11.12 -11.22 -15.96
C MET A 150 12.34 -10.58 -15.29
N LEU A 151 12.12 -9.79 -14.23
CA LEU A 151 13.21 -9.22 -13.43
C LEU A 151 14.04 -10.31 -12.75
N ILE A 152 13.40 -11.34 -12.17
CA ILE A 152 14.11 -12.49 -11.59
C ILE A 152 14.94 -13.18 -12.65
N TYR A 153 14.34 -13.50 -13.79
CA TYR A 153 15.04 -14.18 -14.88
C TYR A 153 16.25 -13.39 -15.36
N LEU A 154 16.09 -12.09 -15.61
CA LEU A 154 17.15 -11.23 -16.11
C LEU A 154 18.26 -11.01 -15.07
N PHE A 155 17.89 -10.53 -13.86
CA PHE A 155 18.86 -10.04 -12.89
C PHE A 155 19.38 -11.10 -11.92
N ALA A 156 18.58 -12.12 -11.61
CA ALA A 156 19.00 -13.16 -10.68
C ALA A 156 19.53 -14.42 -11.38
N VAL A 157 18.89 -14.86 -12.48
CA VAL A 157 19.28 -16.10 -13.18
C VAL A 157 20.36 -15.82 -14.22
N TRP A 158 20.12 -14.88 -15.13
CA TRP A 158 21.02 -14.62 -16.25
C TRP A 158 22.22 -13.77 -15.86
N LEU A 159 22.01 -12.59 -15.28
CA LEU A 159 23.08 -11.66 -14.87
C LEU A 159 23.70 -12.00 -13.50
N ARG A 160 23.01 -12.74 -12.64
CA ARG A 160 23.43 -13.16 -11.30
C ARG A 160 23.90 -12.00 -10.40
N LEU A 161 23.26 -10.84 -10.51
CA LEU A 161 23.60 -9.61 -9.77
C LEU A 161 22.95 -9.55 -8.39
N VAL A 162 21.77 -10.16 -8.26
CA VAL A 162 20.93 -10.12 -7.04
C VAL A 162 20.31 -11.50 -6.80
N PRO A 163 19.90 -11.82 -5.55
CA PRO A 163 19.20 -13.06 -5.27
C PRO A 163 17.83 -13.10 -5.95
N ALA A 164 17.37 -14.31 -6.33
CA ALA A 164 16.06 -14.51 -6.95
C ALA A 164 14.90 -14.27 -5.98
N GLY A 165 15.15 -14.37 -4.67
CA GLY A 165 14.15 -14.18 -3.62
C GLY A 165 14.73 -14.47 -2.24
N GLY A 166 13.85 -14.44 -1.24
CA GLY A 166 14.20 -14.56 0.16
C GLY A 166 14.65 -13.22 0.78
N PHE A 167 14.65 -13.18 2.10
CA PHE A 167 15.05 -12.02 2.88
C PHE A 167 16.04 -12.47 3.95
N PRO A 168 17.28 -11.95 3.96
CA PRO A 168 18.33 -12.41 4.86
C PRO A 168 18.13 -11.94 6.32
N GLY A 169 17.13 -11.09 6.56
CA GLY A 169 16.93 -10.43 7.84
C GLY A 169 17.73 -9.13 7.98
N TRP A 170 17.25 -8.22 8.83
CA TRP A 170 17.94 -6.95 9.13
C TRP A 170 19.21 -7.18 9.95
N SER A 171 19.32 -8.30 10.67
CA SER A 171 20.52 -8.71 11.41
C SER A 171 21.71 -9.02 10.53
N ALA A 172 21.47 -9.40 9.26
CA ALA A 172 22.54 -9.61 8.27
C ALA A 172 23.15 -8.29 7.75
N GLY A 173 22.60 -7.15 8.18
CA GLY A 173 23.02 -5.80 7.79
C GLY A 173 22.01 -5.11 6.85
N ILE A 174 22.07 -3.77 6.84
CA ILE A 174 21.15 -2.94 6.06
C ILE A 174 21.29 -3.20 4.55
N TRP A 175 22.52 -3.28 4.06
CA TRP A 175 22.77 -3.43 2.62
C TRP A 175 22.27 -4.78 2.04
N PRO A 176 22.57 -5.94 2.65
CA PRO A 176 21.99 -7.22 2.19
C PRO A 176 20.46 -7.22 2.22
N ALA A 177 19.85 -6.66 3.27
CA ALA A 177 18.41 -6.56 3.41
C ALA A 177 17.80 -5.68 2.32
N VAL A 178 18.32 -4.46 2.10
CA VAL A 178 17.84 -3.56 1.04
C VAL A 178 18.07 -4.15 -0.35
N LYS A 179 19.21 -4.80 -0.59
CA LYS A 179 19.51 -5.45 -1.87
C LYS A 179 18.47 -6.53 -2.22
N SER A 180 18.01 -7.31 -1.23
CA SER A 180 16.97 -8.34 -1.45
C SER A 180 15.60 -7.73 -1.76
N LEU A 181 15.32 -6.50 -1.32
CA LEU A 181 14.07 -5.78 -1.59
C LEU A 181 14.07 -4.97 -2.90
N LEU A 182 15.24 -4.81 -3.57
CA LEU A 182 15.33 -3.95 -4.77
C LEU A 182 14.48 -4.45 -5.93
N LEU A 183 14.62 -5.72 -6.35
CA LEU A 183 13.82 -6.26 -7.45
C LEU A 183 12.32 -6.27 -7.13
N PRO A 184 11.87 -6.74 -5.94
CA PRO A 184 10.50 -6.62 -5.50
C PRO A 184 9.98 -5.18 -5.55
N ALA A 185 10.77 -4.22 -5.05
CA ALA A 185 10.39 -2.81 -5.04
C ALA A 185 10.28 -2.23 -6.47
N VAL A 186 11.18 -2.58 -7.38
CA VAL A 186 11.10 -2.19 -8.80
C VAL A 186 9.84 -2.76 -9.45
N ALA A 187 9.52 -4.04 -9.19
CA ALA A 187 8.33 -4.69 -9.73
C ALA A 187 7.04 -3.98 -9.28
N LEU A 188 6.98 -3.55 -8.01
CA LEU A 188 5.86 -2.78 -7.47
C LEU A 188 5.84 -1.33 -7.99
N ALA A 189 7.01 -0.71 -8.12
CA ALA A 189 7.13 0.72 -8.43
C ALA A 189 6.79 1.06 -9.88
N MET A 190 7.10 0.20 -10.85
CA MET A 190 7.00 0.54 -12.27
C MET A 190 5.58 0.90 -12.73
N PRO A 191 4.52 0.13 -12.44
CA PRO A 191 3.17 0.52 -12.81
C PRO A 191 2.71 1.80 -12.09
N GLN A 192 3.12 1.98 -10.83
CA GLN A 192 2.78 3.16 -10.04
C GLN A 192 3.51 4.41 -10.57
N ALA A 193 4.78 4.28 -10.97
CA ALA A 193 5.52 5.34 -11.62
C ALA A 193 4.87 5.78 -12.93
N ALA A 194 4.38 4.84 -13.72
CA ALA A 194 3.69 5.12 -14.97
C ALA A 194 2.38 5.91 -14.77
N ILE A 195 1.58 5.54 -13.78
CA ILE A 195 0.35 6.25 -13.41
C ILE A 195 0.69 7.65 -12.90
N LEU A 196 1.64 7.75 -11.96
CA LEU A 196 2.03 9.01 -11.35
C LEU A 196 2.68 9.98 -12.34
N ALA A 197 3.50 9.48 -13.28
CA ALA A 197 4.10 10.30 -14.34
C ALA A 197 3.04 10.97 -15.22
N ARG A 198 1.96 10.25 -15.54
CA ARG A 198 0.83 10.78 -16.31
C ARG A 198 0.09 11.87 -15.54
N VAL A 199 -0.17 11.65 -14.25
CA VAL A 199 -0.81 12.65 -13.39
C VAL A 199 0.07 13.87 -13.24
N ALA A 200 1.37 13.69 -12.97
CA ALA A 200 2.34 14.78 -12.87
C ALA A 200 2.43 15.60 -14.16
N ARG A 201 2.44 14.91 -15.34
CA ARG A 201 2.41 15.57 -16.65
C ARG A 201 1.15 16.42 -16.80
N SER A 202 -0.02 15.86 -16.54
CA SER A 202 -1.29 16.58 -16.72
C SER A 202 -1.38 17.79 -15.80
N ALA A 203 -1.04 17.63 -14.53
CA ALA A 203 -1.00 18.72 -13.56
C ALA A 203 0.01 19.83 -13.94
N LEU A 204 1.18 19.43 -14.44
CA LEU A 204 2.18 20.40 -14.92
C LEU A 204 1.71 21.19 -16.16
N ILE A 205 1.04 20.53 -17.12
CA ILE A 205 0.50 21.22 -18.31
C ILE A 205 -0.58 22.22 -17.90
N GLU A 206 -1.48 21.86 -16.99
CA GLU A 206 -2.51 22.75 -16.47
C GLU A 206 -1.87 23.98 -15.82
N VAL A 207 -0.96 23.78 -14.89
CA VAL A 207 -0.26 24.86 -14.20
C VAL A 207 0.55 25.75 -15.15
N LEU A 208 1.20 25.18 -16.17
CA LEU A 208 1.99 25.93 -17.14
C LEU A 208 1.15 26.89 -18.01
N ASN A 209 -0.16 26.70 -18.07
CA ASN A 209 -1.11 27.56 -18.79
C ASN A 209 -1.70 28.68 -17.92
N GLU A 210 -1.44 28.69 -16.61
CA GLU A 210 -1.93 29.69 -15.66
C GLU A 210 -1.33 31.09 -15.90
N ASP A 211 -2.10 32.16 -15.61
CA ASP A 211 -1.70 33.55 -15.86
C ASP A 211 -0.49 34.00 -15.05
N TYR A 212 -0.31 33.49 -13.83
CA TYR A 212 0.88 33.81 -13.03
C TYR A 212 2.17 33.24 -13.64
N ILE A 213 2.09 32.15 -14.39
CA ILE A 213 3.21 31.59 -15.16
C ILE A 213 3.53 32.46 -16.35
N ARG A 214 2.50 32.97 -17.04
CA ARG A 214 2.71 33.97 -18.13
C ARG A 214 3.38 35.22 -17.59
N THR A 215 2.94 35.71 -16.44
CA THR A 215 3.55 36.85 -15.76
C THR A 215 5.00 36.59 -15.37
N ALA A 216 5.32 35.43 -14.85
CA ALA A 216 6.69 35.05 -14.50
C ALA A 216 7.61 35.02 -15.73
N ARG A 217 7.12 34.54 -16.86
CA ARG A 217 7.84 34.57 -18.15
C ARG A 217 8.02 36.01 -18.68
N ALA A 218 6.98 36.83 -18.59
CA ALA A 218 7.04 38.24 -18.99
C ALA A 218 8.08 39.06 -18.18
N LYS A 219 8.31 38.66 -16.91
CA LYS A 219 9.38 39.23 -16.07
C LYS A 219 10.78 38.69 -16.40
N GLY A 220 10.96 37.92 -17.47
CA GLY A 220 12.27 37.43 -17.94
C GLY A 220 12.83 36.24 -17.19
N LEU A 221 12.03 35.56 -16.38
CA LEU A 221 12.51 34.35 -15.69
C LEU A 221 12.83 33.25 -16.71
N PRO A 222 13.99 32.55 -16.59
CA PRO A 222 14.35 31.48 -17.50
C PRO A 222 13.38 30.32 -17.33
N TYR A 223 13.07 29.62 -18.44
CA TYR A 223 12.09 28.55 -18.48
C TYR A 223 12.30 27.47 -17.40
N ARG A 224 13.57 27.11 -17.12
CA ARG A 224 13.90 26.16 -16.04
C ARG A 224 13.44 26.65 -14.65
N ALA A 225 13.65 27.92 -14.34
CA ALA A 225 13.24 28.52 -13.07
C ALA A 225 11.69 28.52 -12.95
N VAL A 226 10.99 28.87 -14.04
CA VAL A 226 9.53 28.81 -14.10
C VAL A 226 9.04 27.38 -13.84
N LEU A 227 9.66 26.38 -14.49
CA LEU A 227 9.25 24.99 -14.39
C LEU A 227 9.45 24.42 -12.98
N TRP A 228 10.66 24.57 -12.42
CA TRP A 228 11.01 23.96 -11.13
C TRP A 228 10.47 24.73 -9.92
N ARG A 229 10.52 26.06 -9.96
CA ARG A 229 10.20 26.90 -8.80
C ARG A 229 8.73 27.31 -8.74
N HIS A 230 8.08 27.50 -9.89
CA HIS A 230 6.70 27.98 -9.96
C HIS A 230 5.71 26.87 -10.36
N ALA A 231 5.99 26.13 -11.44
CA ALA A 231 5.04 25.12 -11.92
C ALA A 231 5.02 23.85 -11.09
N LEU A 232 6.19 23.24 -10.83
CA LEU A 232 6.27 21.96 -10.12
C LEU A 232 5.65 22.06 -8.72
N ARG A 233 5.92 23.12 -7.97
CA ARG A 233 5.39 23.29 -6.61
C ARG A 233 3.86 23.22 -6.57
N ASN A 234 3.19 23.87 -7.51
CA ASN A 234 1.73 23.88 -7.58
C ASN A 234 1.16 22.59 -8.17
N ALA A 235 1.86 21.99 -9.13
CA ALA A 235 1.52 20.68 -9.69
C ALA A 235 1.66 19.52 -8.69
N MET A 236 2.40 19.72 -7.59
CA MET A 236 2.54 18.68 -6.55
C MET A 236 1.24 18.41 -5.77
N ILE A 237 0.26 19.33 -5.78
CA ILE A 237 -1.00 19.11 -5.03
C ILE A 237 -1.75 17.86 -5.54
N PRO A 238 -2.09 17.74 -6.85
CA PRO A 238 -2.69 16.50 -7.37
C PRO A 238 -1.77 15.28 -7.23
N VAL A 239 -0.46 15.45 -7.34
CA VAL A 239 0.54 14.38 -7.19
C VAL A 239 0.49 13.79 -5.78
N LEU A 240 0.41 14.62 -4.74
CA LEU A 240 0.29 14.17 -3.34
C LEU A 240 -0.99 13.37 -3.10
N THR A 241 -2.12 13.77 -3.75
CA THR A 241 -3.37 12.99 -3.68
C THR A 241 -3.16 11.57 -4.16
N ILE A 242 -2.54 11.44 -5.33
CA ILE A 242 -2.30 10.14 -5.94
C ILE A 242 -1.30 9.31 -5.15
N LEU A 243 -0.29 9.92 -4.52
CA LEU A 243 0.66 9.21 -3.66
C LEU A 243 -0.03 8.48 -2.49
N GLY A 244 -1.04 9.10 -1.86
CA GLY A 244 -1.83 8.43 -0.82
C GLY A 244 -2.58 7.20 -1.34
N LEU A 245 -3.24 7.33 -2.51
CA LEU A 245 -3.91 6.21 -3.16
C LEU A 245 -2.92 5.12 -3.59
N GLN A 246 -1.75 5.51 -4.10
CA GLN A 246 -0.72 4.57 -4.52
C GLN A 246 -0.18 3.73 -3.37
N PHE A 247 -0.08 4.29 -2.16
CA PHE A 247 0.33 3.51 -1.00
C PHE A 247 -0.63 2.35 -0.73
N ALA A 248 -1.95 2.57 -0.86
CA ALA A 248 -2.94 1.50 -0.74
C ALA A 248 -2.74 0.42 -1.80
N PHE A 249 -2.53 0.81 -3.07
CA PHE A 249 -2.25 -0.13 -4.16
C PHE A 249 -0.93 -0.87 -3.98
N LEU A 250 0.10 -0.22 -3.44
CA LEU A 250 1.37 -0.86 -3.14
C LEU A 250 1.20 -1.92 -2.05
N LEU A 251 0.49 -1.62 -0.95
CA LEU A 251 0.22 -2.59 0.11
C LEU A 251 -0.57 -3.80 -0.42
N ALA A 252 -1.59 -3.59 -1.25
CA ALA A 252 -2.31 -4.69 -1.88
C ALA A 252 -1.41 -5.48 -2.84
N GLY A 253 -0.56 -4.80 -3.61
CA GLY A 253 0.40 -5.41 -4.53
C GLY A 253 1.48 -6.24 -3.85
N THR A 254 1.83 -5.92 -2.60
CA THR A 254 2.82 -6.71 -1.85
C THR A 254 2.39 -8.16 -1.70
N ILE A 255 1.09 -8.46 -1.60
CA ILE A 255 0.56 -9.83 -1.46
C ILE A 255 1.11 -10.74 -2.58
N ILE A 256 1.04 -10.28 -3.82
CA ILE A 256 1.51 -11.05 -4.97
C ILE A 256 3.04 -11.07 -5.04
N ILE A 257 3.66 -9.92 -4.88
CA ILE A 257 5.12 -9.77 -5.05
C ILE A 257 5.90 -10.48 -3.95
N GLU A 258 5.43 -10.44 -2.71
CA GLU A 258 6.04 -11.18 -1.61
C GLU A 258 5.99 -12.70 -1.82
N ASN A 259 4.92 -13.22 -2.45
CA ASN A 259 4.83 -14.63 -2.82
C ASN A 259 5.80 -14.97 -3.96
N VAL A 260 5.88 -14.15 -4.99
CA VAL A 260 6.80 -14.37 -6.14
C VAL A 260 8.27 -14.37 -5.72
N PHE A 261 8.66 -13.45 -4.82
CA PHE A 261 10.03 -13.33 -4.32
C PHE A 261 10.29 -14.10 -3.01
N TYR A 262 9.33 -14.88 -2.51
CA TYR A 262 9.45 -15.63 -1.26
C TYR A 262 9.85 -14.75 -0.05
N LEU A 263 9.35 -13.51 0.01
CA LEU A 263 9.61 -12.61 1.13
C LEU A 263 8.72 -12.95 2.32
N PRO A 264 9.24 -12.94 3.56
CA PRO A 264 8.44 -13.18 4.75
C PRO A 264 7.69 -11.91 5.19
N GLY A 265 6.73 -11.43 4.38
CA GLY A 265 5.96 -10.23 4.63
C GLY A 265 4.49 -10.50 5.01
N LEU A 266 3.74 -9.40 5.26
CA LEU A 266 2.32 -9.44 5.63
C LEU A 266 1.45 -9.99 4.51
N GLY A 267 1.74 -9.65 3.26
CA GLY A 267 1.00 -10.15 2.11
C GLY A 267 1.10 -11.66 1.97
N ARG A 268 2.30 -12.21 2.17
CA ARG A 268 2.50 -13.66 2.18
C ARG A 268 1.81 -14.31 3.38
N LEU A 269 1.82 -13.67 4.54
CA LEU A 269 1.10 -14.15 5.71
C LEU A 269 -0.40 -14.26 5.44
N VAL A 270 -1.02 -13.22 4.85
CA VAL A 270 -2.44 -13.24 4.46
C VAL A 270 -2.72 -14.35 3.48
N PHE A 271 -1.89 -14.51 2.45
CA PHE A 271 -2.05 -15.57 1.45
C PHE A 271 -2.00 -16.96 2.08
N GLN A 272 -1.04 -17.21 2.98
CA GLN A 272 -0.93 -18.46 3.72
C GLN A 272 -2.13 -18.68 4.65
N ALA A 273 -2.55 -17.64 5.38
CA ALA A 273 -3.70 -17.72 6.28
C ALA A 273 -5.01 -18.01 5.54
N ILE A 274 -5.22 -17.44 4.35
CA ILE A 274 -6.38 -17.75 3.49
C ILE A 274 -6.32 -19.22 3.07
N THR A 275 -5.17 -19.71 2.63
CA THR A 275 -4.99 -21.10 2.18
C THR A 275 -5.21 -22.10 3.32
N GLN A 276 -4.76 -21.75 4.53
CA GLN A 276 -4.89 -22.54 5.75
C GLN A 276 -6.21 -22.30 6.48
N ARG A 277 -7.04 -21.38 6.00
CA ARG A 277 -8.31 -20.93 6.61
C ARG A 277 -8.15 -20.43 8.05
N ASP A 278 -7.04 -19.77 8.34
CA ASP A 278 -6.80 -19.10 9.61
C ASP A 278 -7.46 -17.72 9.61
N LEU A 279 -8.78 -17.72 9.86
CA LEU A 279 -9.61 -16.52 9.71
C LEU A 279 -9.18 -15.40 10.64
N ILE A 280 -8.74 -15.69 11.86
CA ILE A 280 -8.28 -14.67 12.82
C ILE A 280 -7.06 -13.92 12.28
N VAL A 281 -6.10 -14.64 11.67
CA VAL A 281 -4.94 -13.99 11.04
C VAL A 281 -5.37 -13.13 9.86
N VAL A 282 -6.29 -13.63 9.01
CA VAL A 282 -6.78 -12.87 7.85
C VAL A 282 -7.48 -11.58 8.30
N GLU A 283 -8.44 -11.67 9.23
CA GLU A 283 -9.17 -10.51 9.78
C GLU A 283 -8.21 -9.45 10.34
N SER A 284 -7.29 -9.89 11.18
CA SER A 284 -6.37 -9.02 11.88
C SER A 284 -5.40 -8.31 10.94
N VAL A 285 -4.80 -9.06 9.98
CA VAL A 285 -3.84 -8.46 9.05
C VAL A 285 -4.55 -7.55 8.04
N VAL A 286 -5.74 -7.93 7.55
CA VAL A 286 -6.53 -7.07 6.66
C VAL A 286 -6.92 -5.78 7.36
N MET A 287 -7.38 -5.83 8.62
CA MET A 287 -7.69 -4.61 9.40
C MET A 287 -6.46 -3.75 9.63
N LEU A 288 -5.30 -4.34 9.89
CA LEU A 288 -4.05 -3.61 10.03
C LEU A 288 -3.64 -2.91 8.72
N LEU A 289 -3.80 -3.58 7.58
CA LEU A 289 -3.55 -2.97 6.27
C LEU A 289 -4.51 -1.83 5.98
N VAL A 290 -5.80 -1.98 6.29
CA VAL A 290 -6.81 -0.92 6.16
C VAL A 290 -6.45 0.27 7.07
N ALA A 291 -6.08 0.02 8.32
CA ALA A 291 -5.65 1.06 9.24
C ALA A 291 -4.40 1.80 8.74
N ALA A 292 -3.42 1.07 8.18
CA ALA A 292 -2.24 1.67 7.58
C ALA A 292 -2.58 2.57 6.38
N VAL A 293 -3.49 2.15 5.50
CA VAL A 293 -3.98 2.97 4.37
C VAL A 293 -4.66 4.24 4.88
N ILE A 294 -5.53 4.13 5.87
CA ILE A 294 -6.23 5.29 6.45
C ILE A 294 -5.23 6.24 7.11
N ALA A 295 -4.24 5.71 7.84
CA ALA A 295 -3.20 6.52 8.46
C ALA A 295 -2.37 7.29 7.42
N VAL A 296 -1.99 6.66 6.30
CA VAL A 296 -1.28 7.35 5.22
C VAL A 296 -2.16 8.39 4.53
N ASN A 297 -3.44 8.11 4.30
CA ASN A 297 -4.37 9.11 3.76
C ASN A 297 -4.51 10.32 4.69
N LEU A 298 -4.56 10.11 6.02
CA LEU A 298 -4.52 11.19 6.99
C LEU A 298 -3.22 12.01 6.91
N LEU A 299 -2.07 11.34 6.76
CA LEU A 299 -0.77 12.03 6.58
C LEU A 299 -0.76 12.87 5.30
N VAL A 300 -1.35 12.38 4.22
CA VAL A 300 -1.52 13.15 2.97
C VAL A 300 -2.44 14.34 3.19
N ASP A 301 -3.58 14.17 3.89
CA ASP A 301 -4.49 15.26 4.23
C ASP A 301 -3.80 16.34 5.10
N PHE A 302 -2.94 15.94 6.03
CA PHE A 302 -2.13 16.89 6.82
C PHE A 302 -1.08 17.59 5.95
N SER A 303 -0.50 16.90 4.98
CA SER A 303 0.44 17.49 4.03
C SER A 303 -0.22 18.59 3.19
N TYR A 304 -1.50 18.44 2.80
CA TYR A 304 -2.26 19.51 2.16
C TYR A 304 -2.39 20.75 3.04
N ALA A 305 -2.68 20.57 4.33
CA ALA A 305 -2.81 21.69 5.24
C ALA A 305 -1.49 22.49 5.40
N VAL A 306 -0.35 21.83 5.14
CA VAL A 306 0.98 22.47 5.13
C VAL A 306 1.29 23.14 3.78
N VAL A 307 0.98 22.46 2.66
CA VAL A 307 1.36 22.87 1.29
C VAL A 307 0.40 23.92 0.72
N ASP A 308 -0.90 23.87 1.04
CA ASP A 308 -1.90 24.81 0.54
C ASP A 308 -2.22 25.91 1.56
N PRO A 309 -1.69 27.16 1.35
CA PRO A 309 -1.99 28.28 2.23
C PRO A 309 -3.46 28.70 2.27
N ARG A 310 -4.24 28.32 1.23
CA ARG A 310 -5.68 28.67 1.12
C ARG A 310 -6.52 27.97 2.17
N LEU A 311 -6.07 26.79 2.65
CA LEU A 311 -6.72 26.07 3.73
C LEU A 311 -6.50 26.72 5.11
N ARG A 312 -5.50 27.62 5.23
CA ARG A 312 -5.21 28.36 6.47
C ARG A 312 -6.10 29.59 6.65
N GLY A 313 -6.70 30.12 5.58
CA GLY A 313 -7.42 31.41 5.58
C GLY A 313 -8.95 31.32 5.61
N ARG A 314 -9.56 30.15 5.65
CA ARG A 314 -11.01 30.00 5.86
C ARG A 314 -11.30 29.76 7.35
N GLN A 315 -11.21 30.84 8.14
CA GLN A 315 -11.91 30.97 9.42
C GLN A 315 -13.14 31.85 9.21
#